data_b332c7947383de9351f779578bec5a75
#
_entry.id   b332c7947383de9351f779578bec5a75
#
_cell.length_a   1.000
_cell.length_b   1.000
_cell.length_c   1.000
_cell.angle_alpha   90.00
_cell.angle_beta   90.00
_cell.angle_gamma   90.00
#
_symmetry.space_group_name_H-M   'P 1'
#
loop_
_entity.id
_entity.type
_entity.pdbx_description
1 polymer ?
#
loop_
_entity_poly.entity_id
_entity_poly.type
_entity_poly.pdbx_seq_one_letter_code
_entity_poly.pdbx_strand_id
1 'polypeptide(L)'
;MCIRDSGIRNCVGLARRPKTDELWCSTNERDALGDNLVPDYITHIEDGGFYGWPWWYMGGHQDPRHQGKHPELEHKVITPDVVLNPHNASLEMTFYDGSQFPAEYRGDIFASEHGSWNRSVRVGYEVIRVPLHQTGHASGEYEDFMTGFVVDNGHVWGRPVGITVASDGSLLVTDDGSNSIWRISYVGK
;
A
#
# COMPACT_ATOMS: atom_id res chain seq x y z
N MET A 1 17.70 8.75 19.76
CA MET A 1 16.62 8.19 18.92
C MET A 1 16.49 9.13 17.74
N CYS A 2 16.66 8.63 16.51
CA CYS A 2 16.43 9.43 15.30
C CYS A 2 14.99 9.17 14.85
N ILE A 3 14.23 10.23 14.61
CA ILE A 3 12.88 10.17 14.03
C ILE A 3 13.03 10.63 12.59
N ARG A 4 12.68 9.78 11.62
CA ARG A 4 12.79 10.10 10.21
C ARG A 4 11.59 10.91 9.73
N ASP A 5 10.40 10.51 10.15
CA ASP A 5 9.12 11.09 9.76
C ASP A 5 8.14 11.11 10.93
N SER A 6 6.96 11.65 10.71
CA SER A 6 5.87 11.66 11.68
C SER A 6 4.50 11.66 11.00
N GLY A 7 3.46 11.27 11.74
CA GLY A 7 2.09 11.37 11.27
C GLY A 7 1.66 10.28 10.29
N ILE A 8 2.41 9.20 10.14
CA ILE A 8 1.93 7.96 9.50
C ILE A 8 1.20 7.14 10.56
N ARG A 9 -0.01 6.69 10.24
CA ARG A 9 -0.82 5.96 11.22
C ARG A 9 -0.32 4.53 11.45
N ASN A 10 -0.33 3.72 10.44
CA ASN A 10 0.02 2.30 10.54
C ASN A 10 0.76 1.85 9.28
N CYS A 11 2.05 2.13 9.25
CA CYS A 11 2.95 1.65 8.23
C CYS A 11 3.26 0.17 8.47
N VAL A 12 2.63 -0.71 7.73
CA VAL A 12 2.75 -2.16 7.91
C VAL A 12 3.88 -2.72 7.05
N GLY A 13 3.85 -2.44 5.76
CA GLY A 13 4.90 -2.83 4.84
C GLY A 13 5.99 -1.77 4.72
N LEU A 14 7.25 -2.18 4.81
CA LEU A 14 8.41 -1.32 4.64
C LEU A 14 9.36 -1.94 3.63
N ALA A 15 9.68 -1.19 2.59
CA ALA A 15 10.65 -1.61 1.59
C ALA A 15 11.63 -0.49 1.24
N ARG A 16 12.91 -0.84 1.10
CA ARG A 16 13.92 0.06 0.57
C ARG A 16 13.98 -0.10 -0.94
N ARG A 17 13.85 1.00 -1.66
CA ARG A 17 13.98 0.98 -3.11
C ARG A 17 15.39 0.56 -3.52
N PRO A 18 15.52 -0.43 -4.43
CA PRO A 18 16.84 -0.89 -4.88
C PRO A 18 17.70 0.25 -5.44
N LYS A 19 19.00 0.25 -5.10
CA LYS A 19 20.00 1.23 -5.55
C LYS A 19 19.78 2.67 -5.08
N THR A 20 18.86 2.90 -4.17
CA THR A 20 18.62 4.22 -3.54
C THR A 20 18.60 4.08 -2.02
N ASP A 21 18.49 5.21 -1.33
CA ASP A 21 18.24 5.24 0.13
C ASP A 21 16.79 5.54 0.46
N GLU A 22 15.90 5.52 -0.55
CA GLU A 22 14.49 5.78 -0.37
C GLU A 22 13.82 4.61 0.39
N LEU A 23 13.17 4.96 1.48
CA LEU A 23 12.30 4.06 2.23
C LEU A 23 10.86 4.29 1.79
N TRP A 24 10.15 3.22 1.49
CA TRP A 24 8.74 3.25 1.12
C TRP A 24 7.90 2.50 2.13
N CYS A 25 6.66 2.91 2.28
CA CYS A 25 5.71 2.38 3.24
C CYS A 25 4.34 2.14 2.61
N SER A 26 3.73 1.00 2.91
CA SER A 26 2.31 0.76 2.73
C SER A 26 1.58 1.02 4.05
N THR A 27 0.51 1.78 4.01
CA THR A 27 -0.12 2.33 5.22
C THR A 27 -1.60 2.02 5.27
N ASN A 28 -2.03 1.53 6.43
CA ASN A 28 -3.44 1.41 6.77
C ASN A 28 -3.90 2.64 7.53
N GLU A 29 -4.90 3.32 6.99
CA GLU A 29 -5.50 4.49 7.59
C GLU A 29 -6.66 4.16 8.55
N ARG A 30 -7.25 5.19 9.14
CA ARG A 30 -8.25 5.02 10.19
C ARG A 30 -9.63 4.65 9.67
N ASP A 31 -10.33 3.91 10.51
CA ASP A 31 -11.73 3.54 10.34
C ASP A 31 -12.70 4.60 10.87
N ALA A 32 -14.00 4.33 10.71
CA ALA A 32 -15.12 5.07 11.27
C ALA A 32 -15.37 6.47 10.66
N LEU A 33 -15.03 6.64 9.38
CA LEU A 33 -15.48 7.75 8.55
C LEU A 33 -16.31 7.28 7.33
N GLY A 34 -16.89 6.08 7.41
CA GLY A 34 -17.67 5.47 6.34
C GLY A 34 -16.83 4.73 5.31
N ASP A 35 -17.46 4.26 4.25
CA ASP A 35 -16.83 3.40 3.24
C ASP A 35 -15.72 4.07 2.44
N ASN A 36 -15.77 5.38 2.28
CA ASN A 36 -14.92 6.10 1.33
C ASN A 36 -13.83 6.97 2.00
N LEU A 37 -13.66 6.86 3.33
CA LEU A 37 -12.64 7.57 4.10
C LEU A 37 -12.12 6.72 5.26
N VAL A 38 -10.86 6.81 5.61
CA VAL A 38 -9.74 7.51 4.97
C VAL A 38 -9.06 6.52 4.02
N PRO A 39 -8.60 6.94 2.84
CA PRO A 39 -7.88 6.05 1.94
C PRO A 39 -6.61 5.49 2.56
N ASP A 40 -6.34 4.20 2.33
CA ASP A 40 -5.02 3.63 2.54
C ASP A 40 -4.06 4.17 1.47
N TYR A 41 -2.75 4.00 1.64
CA TYR A 41 -1.80 4.56 0.69
C TYR A 41 -0.45 3.86 0.69
N ILE A 42 0.28 4.04 -0.40
CA ILE A 42 1.70 3.71 -0.52
C ILE A 42 2.47 5.00 -0.78
N THR A 43 3.56 5.23 -0.06
CA THR A 43 4.35 6.46 -0.18
C THR A 43 5.82 6.24 0.14
N HIS A 44 6.69 7.05 -0.48
CA HIS A 44 8.06 7.18 0.01
C HIS A 44 8.09 8.03 1.28
N ILE A 45 9.04 7.75 2.16
CA ILE A 45 9.19 8.43 3.44
C ILE A 45 10.19 9.58 3.30
N GLU A 46 9.70 10.81 3.33
CA GLU A 46 10.55 12.00 3.33
C GLU A 46 11.21 12.22 4.71
N ASP A 47 12.47 12.62 4.71
CA ASP A 47 13.18 12.94 5.94
C ASP A 47 12.62 14.22 6.57
N GLY A 48 12.14 14.11 7.81
CA GLY A 48 11.42 15.19 8.50
C GLY A 48 9.98 15.41 8.05
N GLY A 49 9.44 14.53 7.18
CA GLY A 49 8.09 14.61 6.65
C GLY A 49 7.00 14.46 7.71
N PHE A 50 5.83 15.05 7.45
CA PHE A 50 4.63 14.91 8.28
C PHE A 50 3.44 14.49 7.42
N TYR A 51 2.84 13.34 7.72
CA TYR A 51 1.76 12.71 6.95
C TYR A 51 0.37 12.89 7.55
N GLY A 52 0.25 13.63 8.66
CA GLY A 52 -1.00 14.14 9.19
C GLY A 52 -1.54 13.46 10.45
N TRP A 53 -1.41 12.14 10.59
CA TRP A 53 -1.97 11.42 11.75
C TRP A 53 -1.47 11.97 13.10
N PRO A 54 -2.33 12.14 14.11
CA PRO A 54 -3.76 11.85 14.12
C PRO A 54 -4.66 13.04 13.76
N TRP A 55 -4.09 14.18 13.38
CA TRP A 55 -4.79 15.45 13.27
C TRP A 55 -5.38 15.71 11.89
N TRP A 56 -4.65 15.28 10.86
CA TRP A 56 -4.91 15.54 9.45
C TRP A 56 -4.73 14.26 8.64
N TYR A 57 -5.24 14.24 7.41
CA TYR A 57 -5.05 13.16 6.44
C TYR A 57 -5.08 13.68 4.99
N MET A 58 -4.48 12.97 4.09
CA MET A 58 -4.48 13.25 2.63
C MET A 58 -4.30 14.73 2.30
N GLY A 59 -3.20 15.31 2.68
CA GLY A 59 -2.97 16.75 2.60
C GLY A 59 -3.73 17.51 3.69
N GLY A 60 -4.44 18.56 3.35
CA GLY A 60 -5.06 19.48 4.32
C GLY A 60 -6.44 19.07 4.86
N HIS A 61 -6.82 17.79 4.87
CA HIS A 61 -8.10 17.36 5.43
C HIS A 61 -8.00 17.11 6.93
N GLN A 62 -8.73 17.87 7.73
CA GLN A 62 -8.71 17.70 9.18
C GLN A 62 -9.56 16.51 9.63
N ASP A 63 -9.02 15.70 10.54
CA ASP A 63 -9.78 14.62 11.18
C ASP A 63 -10.91 15.22 12.03
N PRO A 64 -12.18 14.83 11.81
CA PRO A 64 -13.33 15.39 12.53
C PRO A 64 -13.26 15.27 14.06
N ARG A 65 -12.53 14.25 14.58
CA ARG A 65 -12.32 14.09 16.04
C ARG A 65 -11.42 15.17 16.63
N HIS A 66 -10.69 15.85 15.77
CA HIS A 66 -9.66 16.83 16.16
C HIS A 66 -9.91 18.21 15.56
N GLN A 67 -11.16 18.49 15.18
CA GLN A 67 -11.54 19.76 14.55
C GLN A 67 -11.04 20.97 15.35
N GLY A 68 -10.38 21.90 14.68
CA GLY A 68 -9.80 23.13 15.22
C GLY A 68 -8.50 22.93 16.02
N LYS A 69 -7.99 21.69 16.15
CA LYS A 69 -6.69 21.43 16.80
C LYS A 69 -5.55 21.47 15.79
N HIS A 70 -4.42 21.99 16.23
CA HIS A 70 -3.17 22.03 15.44
C HIS A 70 -3.31 22.62 14.03
N PRO A 71 -3.95 23.80 13.86
CA PRO A 71 -4.10 24.42 12.55
C PRO A 71 -2.75 24.74 11.89
N GLU A 72 -1.69 24.92 12.67
CA GLU A 72 -0.33 25.16 12.19
C GLU A 72 0.28 23.97 11.43
N LEU A 73 -0.34 22.80 11.51
CA LEU A 73 0.11 21.58 10.81
C LEU A 73 -0.55 21.40 9.44
N GLU A 74 -1.65 22.08 9.15
CA GLU A 74 -2.45 21.92 7.92
C GLU A 74 -1.58 21.92 6.65
N HIS A 75 -0.72 22.94 6.53
CA HIS A 75 0.12 23.13 5.33
C HIS A 75 1.41 22.31 5.34
N LYS A 76 1.62 21.48 6.36
CA LYS A 76 2.79 20.61 6.47
C LYS A 76 2.50 19.17 6.07
N VAL A 77 1.22 18.83 5.90
CA VAL A 77 0.80 17.46 5.62
C VAL A 77 1.18 17.08 4.19
N ILE A 78 2.02 16.08 4.07
CA ILE A 78 2.41 15.51 2.79
C ILE A 78 1.25 14.68 2.24
N THR A 79 0.93 14.89 0.97
CA THR A 79 0.02 14.00 0.24
C THR A 79 0.78 12.76 -0.20
N PRO A 80 0.32 11.54 0.12
CA PRO A 80 0.98 10.31 -0.30
C PRO A 80 1.11 10.16 -1.81
N ASP A 81 2.11 9.40 -2.26
CA ASP A 81 2.39 9.19 -3.68
C ASP A 81 1.27 8.42 -4.40
N VAL A 82 0.72 7.40 -3.76
CA VAL A 82 -0.33 6.54 -4.33
C VAL A 82 -1.43 6.32 -3.32
N VAL A 83 -2.61 6.80 -3.67
CA VAL A 83 -3.81 6.67 -2.85
C VAL A 83 -4.55 5.40 -3.26
N LEU A 84 -4.82 4.53 -2.29
CA LEU A 84 -5.53 3.27 -2.47
C LEU A 84 -7.00 3.42 -2.10
N ASN A 85 -7.79 2.38 -2.37
CA ASN A 85 -9.15 2.35 -1.84
C ASN A 85 -9.13 2.39 -0.31
N PRO A 86 -10.05 3.13 0.34
CA PRO A 86 -10.22 3.07 1.78
C PRO A 86 -10.50 1.65 2.25
N HIS A 87 -9.85 1.26 3.34
CA HIS A 87 -10.01 -0.06 3.97
C HIS A 87 -9.47 -1.25 3.17
N ASN A 88 -8.60 -1.02 2.19
CA ASN A 88 -7.90 -2.10 1.49
C ASN A 88 -7.08 -2.99 2.43
N ALA A 89 -6.65 -2.44 3.55
CA ALA A 89 -5.73 -3.08 4.48
C ALA A 89 -4.43 -3.49 3.79
N SER A 90 -3.74 -2.51 3.20
CA SER A 90 -2.46 -2.71 2.54
C SER A 90 -1.41 -3.18 3.55
N LEU A 91 -0.82 -4.34 3.32
CA LEU A 91 0.14 -4.96 4.23
C LEU A 91 1.56 -4.90 3.66
N GLU A 92 2.18 -6.03 3.35
CA GLU A 92 3.55 -6.03 2.88
C GLU A 92 3.68 -5.57 1.42
N MET A 93 4.80 -4.94 1.12
CA MET A 93 5.17 -4.49 -0.20
C MET A 93 6.61 -4.88 -0.54
N THR A 94 6.90 -5.06 -1.81
CA THR A 94 8.24 -5.30 -2.32
C THR A 94 8.48 -4.58 -3.64
N PHE A 95 9.73 -4.18 -3.90
CA PHE A 95 10.14 -3.75 -5.23
C PHE A 95 10.49 -4.99 -6.07
N TYR A 96 10.01 -5.02 -7.31
CA TYR A 96 10.36 -6.10 -8.21
C TYR A 96 11.74 -5.85 -8.84
N ASP A 97 12.72 -6.60 -8.42
CA ASP A 97 14.09 -6.59 -8.96
C ASP A 97 14.43 -7.88 -9.74
N GLY A 98 13.45 -8.77 -9.89
CA GLY A 98 13.58 -10.03 -10.61
C GLY A 98 13.74 -9.85 -12.13
N SER A 99 13.99 -10.96 -12.81
CA SER A 99 14.16 -11.01 -14.26
C SER A 99 13.16 -11.90 -14.97
N GLN A 100 12.23 -12.52 -14.25
CA GLN A 100 11.27 -13.45 -14.84
C GLN A 100 10.12 -12.71 -15.54
N PHE A 101 9.62 -11.64 -14.94
CA PHE A 101 8.57 -10.83 -15.56
C PHE A 101 9.14 -9.88 -16.61
N PRO A 102 8.31 -9.37 -17.54
CA PRO A 102 8.71 -8.40 -18.54
C PRO A 102 9.46 -7.21 -17.93
N ALA A 103 10.35 -6.61 -18.73
CA ALA A 103 11.25 -5.56 -18.25
C ALA A 103 10.52 -4.32 -17.69
N GLU A 104 9.30 -4.09 -18.13
CA GLU A 104 8.44 -2.99 -17.67
C GLU A 104 8.01 -3.10 -16.19
N TYR A 105 8.11 -4.30 -15.61
CA TYR A 105 7.78 -4.53 -14.18
C TYR A 105 8.96 -4.23 -13.26
N ARG A 106 10.17 -4.09 -13.81
CA ARG A 106 11.37 -3.89 -12.99
C ARG A 106 11.39 -2.53 -12.32
N GLY A 107 11.51 -2.56 -11.02
CA GLY A 107 11.50 -1.39 -10.16
C GLY A 107 10.13 -0.98 -9.67
N ASP A 108 9.06 -1.59 -10.18
CA ASP A 108 7.71 -1.35 -9.69
C ASP A 108 7.51 -1.97 -8.32
N ILE A 109 6.51 -1.46 -7.60
CA ILE A 109 6.10 -2.01 -6.31
C ILE A 109 4.98 -3.02 -6.53
N PHE A 110 5.06 -4.12 -5.79
CA PHE A 110 3.95 -5.05 -5.60
C PHE A 110 3.56 -5.03 -4.13
N ALA A 111 2.27 -4.89 -3.85
CA ALA A 111 1.75 -4.83 -2.49
C ALA A 111 0.57 -5.77 -2.30
N SER A 112 0.47 -6.36 -1.10
CA SER A 112 -0.61 -7.24 -0.71
C SER A 112 -1.71 -6.44 -0.03
N GLU A 113 -2.93 -6.54 -0.57
CA GLU A 113 -4.13 -5.93 -0.03
C GLU A 113 -4.96 -7.01 0.69
N HIS A 114 -4.96 -6.98 2.02
CA HIS A 114 -5.57 -8.03 2.84
C HIS A 114 -7.10 -8.02 2.76
N GLY A 115 -7.68 -6.86 2.47
CA GLY A 115 -9.10 -6.67 2.21
C GLY A 115 -9.89 -6.11 3.37
N SER A 116 -10.98 -5.45 3.00
CA SER A 116 -11.85 -4.71 3.91
C SER A 116 -12.72 -5.64 4.76
N TRP A 117 -12.88 -5.31 6.04
CA TRP A 117 -13.84 -5.96 6.94
C TRP A 117 -15.03 -5.05 7.30
N ASN A 118 -14.93 -3.76 7.05
CA ASN A 118 -15.80 -2.69 7.53
C ASN A 118 -16.37 -1.80 6.42
N ARG A 119 -16.55 -2.34 5.22
CA ARG A 119 -17.20 -1.68 4.08
C ARG A 119 -18.49 -2.37 3.68
N SER A 120 -19.44 -1.60 3.11
CA SER A 120 -20.67 -2.13 2.54
C SER A 120 -20.42 -3.05 1.35
N VAL A 121 -19.42 -2.71 0.53
CA VAL A 121 -18.90 -3.55 -0.57
C VAL A 121 -17.42 -3.80 -0.32
N ARG A 122 -17.02 -5.07 -0.37
CA ARG A 122 -15.63 -5.47 -0.15
C ARG A 122 -14.70 -4.87 -1.20
N VAL A 123 -13.50 -4.49 -0.75
CA VAL A 123 -12.38 -4.04 -1.59
C VAL A 123 -11.10 -4.67 -1.08
N GLY A 124 -10.04 -4.60 -1.88
CA GLY A 124 -8.80 -5.31 -1.62
C GLY A 124 -8.98 -6.81 -1.85
N TYR A 125 -8.31 -7.66 -1.09
CA TYR A 125 -8.21 -9.11 -1.32
C TYR A 125 -7.50 -9.41 -2.64
N GLU A 126 -6.35 -8.79 -2.82
CA GLU A 126 -5.63 -8.83 -4.08
C GLU A 126 -4.14 -8.52 -3.87
N VAL A 127 -3.36 -8.69 -4.91
CA VAL A 127 -2.05 -8.07 -5.03
C VAL A 127 -2.16 -7.00 -6.08
N ILE A 128 -1.68 -5.82 -5.76
CA ILE A 128 -1.62 -4.68 -6.68
C ILE A 128 -0.19 -4.48 -7.19
N ARG A 129 -0.07 -3.84 -8.36
CA ARG A 129 1.16 -3.29 -8.91
C ARG A 129 1.07 -1.77 -8.90
N VAL A 130 2.12 -1.11 -8.41
CA VAL A 130 2.30 0.34 -8.54
C VAL A 130 3.42 0.60 -9.54
N PRO A 131 3.10 1.07 -10.74
CA PRO A 131 4.12 1.44 -11.72
C PRO A 131 4.95 2.62 -11.25
N LEU A 132 6.27 2.49 -11.31
CA LEU A 132 7.19 3.58 -11.03
C LEU A 132 7.83 4.06 -12.33
N HIS A 133 7.78 5.37 -12.56
CA HIS A 133 8.50 5.96 -13.69
C HIS A 133 10.02 5.75 -13.56
N GLN A 134 10.74 5.80 -14.66
CA GLN A 134 12.21 5.71 -14.67
C GLN A 134 12.88 6.74 -13.75
N THR A 135 12.22 7.87 -13.51
CA THR A 135 12.63 8.90 -12.54
C THR A 135 12.46 8.49 -11.09
N GLY A 136 11.71 7.41 -10.84
CA GLY A 136 11.47 6.89 -9.50
C GLY A 136 10.24 7.43 -8.79
N HIS A 137 9.48 8.29 -9.42
CA HIS A 137 8.21 8.76 -8.88
C HIS A 137 7.09 7.79 -9.29
N ALA A 138 6.16 7.54 -8.37
CA ALA A 138 4.94 6.83 -8.71
C ALA A 138 4.07 7.66 -9.66
N SER A 139 3.29 6.98 -10.49
CA SER A 139 2.31 7.64 -11.38
C SER A 139 1.14 8.24 -10.61
N GLY A 140 0.96 7.88 -9.35
CA GLY A 140 -0.26 8.11 -8.56
C GLY A 140 -1.33 7.04 -8.79
N GLU A 141 -1.08 6.11 -9.68
CA GLU A 141 -1.99 5.02 -10.07
C GLU A 141 -1.47 3.67 -9.59
N TYR A 142 -2.35 2.70 -9.50
CA TYR A 142 -2.03 1.30 -9.29
C TYR A 142 -2.91 0.41 -10.19
N GLU A 143 -2.49 -0.82 -10.37
CA GLU A 143 -3.16 -1.82 -11.20
C GLU A 143 -3.45 -3.07 -10.37
N ASP A 144 -4.62 -3.68 -10.58
CA ASP A 144 -4.91 -5.02 -10.07
C ASP A 144 -3.96 -6.02 -10.74
N PHE A 145 -3.22 -6.79 -9.96
CA PHE A 145 -2.27 -7.75 -10.48
C PHE A 145 -2.68 -9.20 -10.26
N MET A 146 -3.08 -9.55 -9.05
CA MET A 146 -3.59 -10.89 -8.71
C MET A 146 -4.89 -10.74 -7.95
N THR A 147 -5.98 -11.15 -8.57
CA THR A 147 -7.34 -11.00 -8.06
C THR A 147 -8.07 -12.35 -7.99
N GLY A 148 -9.36 -12.33 -7.59
CA GLY A 148 -10.23 -13.50 -7.60
C GLY A 148 -10.44 -14.14 -6.24
N PHE A 149 -9.95 -13.56 -5.16
CA PHE A 149 -10.12 -14.06 -3.79
C PHE A 149 -11.52 -13.79 -3.20
N VAL A 150 -12.27 -12.88 -3.79
CA VAL A 150 -13.66 -12.57 -3.43
C VAL A 150 -14.59 -13.29 -4.36
N VAL A 151 -15.44 -14.18 -3.82
CA VAL A 151 -16.49 -14.86 -4.58
C VAL A 151 -17.73 -13.96 -4.68
N ASP A 152 -18.15 -13.41 -3.56
CA ASP A 152 -19.22 -12.42 -3.43
C ASP A 152 -18.98 -11.55 -2.19
N ASN A 153 -19.86 -10.59 -1.93
CA ASN A 153 -19.71 -9.68 -0.79
C ASN A 153 -19.75 -10.38 0.59
N GLY A 154 -20.20 -11.62 0.66
CA GLY A 154 -20.24 -12.43 1.88
C GLY A 154 -19.10 -13.44 1.99
N HIS A 155 -18.47 -13.83 0.87
CA HIS A 155 -17.55 -14.97 0.82
C HIS A 155 -16.20 -14.58 0.21
N VAL A 156 -15.17 -14.70 1.03
CA VAL A 156 -13.77 -14.51 0.67
C VAL A 156 -13.03 -15.80 1.01
N TRP A 157 -12.18 -16.28 0.11
CA TRP A 157 -11.45 -17.54 0.31
C TRP A 157 -9.94 -17.33 0.43
N GLY A 158 -9.42 -16.16 0.11
CA GLY A 158 -8.00 -15.83 0.26
C GLY A 158 -7.82 -14.38 0.73
N ARG A 159 -6.72 -14.13 1.44
CA ARG A 159 -6.35 -12.86 2.04
C ARG A 159 -4.84 -12.70 1.97
N PRO A 160 -4.31 -12.03 0.93
CA PRO A 160 -2.87 -11.80 0.77
C PRO A 160 -2.28 -11.02 1.95
N VAL A 161 -1.10 -11.44 2.43
CA VAL A 161 -0.41 -10.83 3.58
C VAL A 161 1.00 -10.38 3.22
N GLY A 162 1.90 -11.33 3.00
CA GLY A 162 3.30 -11.08 2.69
C GLY A 162 3.57 -11.24 1.21
N ILE A 163 4.51 -10.47 0.68
CA ILE A 163 4.94 -10.57 -0.72
C ILE A 163 6.45 -10.42 -0.84
N THR A 164 7.07 -11.27 -1.64
CA THR A 164 8.52 -11.20 -1.89
C THR A 164 8.89 -11.73 -3.27
N VAL A 165 10.06 -11.31 -3.76
CA VAL A 165 10.65 -11.84 -5.01
C VAL A 165 11.49 -13.08 -4.69
N ALA A 166 11.17 -14.20 -5.30
CA ALA A 166 11.96 -15.42 -5.19
C ALA A 166 13.25 -15.34 -6.02
N SER A 167 14.21 -16.22 -5.74
CA SER A 167 15.52 -16.24 -6.41
C SER A 167 15.46 -16.46 -7.92
N ASP A 168 14.38 -17.05 -8.42
CA ASP A 168 14.13 -17.26 -9.84
C ASP A 168 13.34 -16.11 -10.51
N GLY A 169 13.01 -15.07 -9.74
CA GLY A 169 12.26 -13.90 -10.20
C GLY A 169 10.74 -14.05 -10.17
N SER A 170 10.20 -15.18 -9.70
CA SER A 170 8.76 -15.29 -9.41
C SER A 170 8.39 -14.49 -8.16
N LEU A 171 7.11 -14.14 -8.00
CA LEU A 171 6.60 -13.60 -6.74
C LEU A 171 6.05 -14.71 -5.86
N LEU A 172 6.32 -14.64 -4.56
CA LEU A 172 5.69 -15.47 -3.54
C LEU A 172 4.79 -14.59 -2.70
N VAL A 173 3.54 -15.02 -2.51
CA VAL A 173 2.52 -14.32 -1.73
C VAL A 173 2.00 -15.24 -0.66
N THR A 174 2.10 -14.85 0.60
CA THR A 174 1.46 -15.58 1.70
C THR A 174 -0.01 -15.18 1.82
N ASP A 175 -0.85 -16.13 2.21
CA ASP A 175 -2.29 -15.97 2.30
C ASP A 175 -2.80 -16.65 3.58
N ASP A 176 -3.30 -15.86 4.54
CA ASP A 176 -3.79 -16.36 5.81
C ASP A 176 -5.25 -16.84 5.75
N GLY A 177 -6.00 -16.41 4.73
CA GLY A 177 -7.37 -16.86 4.52
C GLY A 177 -7.45 -18.30 4.04
N SER A 178 -6.55 -18.70 3.14
CA SER A 178 -6.47 -20.05 2.57
C SER A 178 -5.39 -20.92 3.20
N ASN A 179 -4.57 -20.39 4.11
CA ASN A 179 -3.37 -21.06 4.66
C ASN A 179 -2.40 -21.53 3.58
N SER A 180 -2.17 -20.70 2.57
CA SER A 180 -1.39 -21.03 1.38
C SER A 180 -0.24 -20.06 1.16
N ILE A 181 0.71 -20.49 0.32
CA ILE A 181 1.70 -19.60 -0.30
C ILE A 181 1.51 -19.74 -1.81
N TRP A 182 1.20 -18.63 -2.44
CA TRP A 182 1.03 -18.54 -3.89
C TRP A 182 2.35 -18.23 -4.56
N ARG A 183 2.65 -18.91 -5.66
CA ARG A 183 3.77 -18.56 -6.52
C ARG A 183 3.23 -18.05 -7.84
N ILE A 184 3.61 -16.84 -8.19
CA ILE A 184 3.23 -16.18 -9.44
C ILE A 184 4.43 -16.20 -10.36
N SER A 185 4.30 -16.87 -11.51
CA SER A 185 5.35 -17.01 -12.50
C SER A 185 4.87 -16.50 -13.86
N TYR A 186 5.75 -15.81 -14.58
CA TYR A 186 5.48 -15.41 -15.96
C TYR A 186 5.83 -16.55 -16.90
N VAL A 187 4.88 -16.98 -17.72
CA VAL A 187 5.07 -18.10 -18.66
C VAL A 187 5.27 -17.67 -20.12
N GLY A 188 5.31 -16.34 -20.36
CA GLY A 188 5.39 -15.81 -21.72
C GLY A 188 4.08 -15.99 -22.51
N LYS A 189 3.99 -15.31 -23.64
CA LYS A 189 3.00 -15.60 -24.69
C LYS A 189 3.71 -16.21 -25.86
#